data_0289c0d7eb7ee87467259692c19815eb
#
_entry.id   0289c0d7eb7ee87467259692c19815eb
#
_cell.length_a   1.000
_cell.length_b   1.000
_cell.length_c   1.000
_cell.angle_alpha   90.00
_cell.angle_beta   90.00
_cell.angle_gamma   90.00
#
_symmetry.space_group_name_H-M   'P 1'
#
loop_
_entity.id
_entity.type
_entity.pdbx_description
1 polymer ?
#
loop_
_entity_poly.entity_id
_entity_poly.type
_entity_poly.pdbx_seq_one_letter_code
_entity_poly.pdbx_strand_id
1 'polypeptide(L)'
;MSVDRASWLRQLRRENEKQEAALAPVYHEYWGEIEDTHRVFVDLFCSMLPPGGRVLDAACGIGKYFGMVLRSGRSLIGVDHTGRYLDAARGTFPQVPTEKHDLQDLPYRSEFDGVMCVDAMEFVPPEDWPEVLDRFHRALRPEGWLYLTVELMPEAEVRAANREARAAGLPVVEGEAIWHDPEPYYHHYPSMERVRAWLTDGGFRIEDEFEGPWHDDGYAYHHVLARLGGPSD
;
A
#
# COMPACT_ATOMS: atom_id res chain seq x y z
N MET A 1 -4.15 32.85 5.51
CA MET A 1 -3.28 32.10 6.45
C MET A 1 -2.93 30.82 5.74
N SER A 2 -1.64 30.48 5.58
CA SER A 2 -1.25 29.20 4.97
C SER A 2 -1.65 28.07 5.90
N VAL A 3 -2.28 27.03 5.34
CA VAL A 3 -2.61 25.81 6.08
C VAL A 3 -1.30 25.12 6.45
N ASP A 4 -1.12 24.78 7.73
CA ASP A 4 0.04 24.01 8.19
C ASP A 4 -0.04 22.58 7.62
N ARG A 5 1.02 22.16 6.90
CA ARG A 5 1.05 20.88 6.19
C ARG A 5 0.83 19.69 7.13
N ALA A 6 1.49 19.66 8.27
CA ALA A 6 1.33 18.53 9.20
C ALA A 6 -0.11 18.43 9.74
N SER A 7 -0.74 19.57 10.03
CA SER A 7 -2.16 19.58 10.44
C SER A 7 -3.10 19.17 9.31
N TRP A 8 -2.79 19.59 8.08
CA TRP A 8 -3.55 19.19 6.90
C TRP A 8 -3.46 17.68 6.65
N LEU A 9 -2.27 17.08 6.69
CA LEU A 9 -2.09 15.63 6.52
C LEU A 9 -2.82 14.82 7.60
N ARG A 10 -2.81 15.29 8.86
CA ARG A 10 -3.59 14.64 9.92
C ARG A 10 -5.11 14.72 9.70
N GLN A 11 -5.59 15.84 9.14
CA GLN A 11 -6.99 15.97 8.77
C GLN A 11 -7.35 15.06 7.61
N LEU A 12 -6.50 15.03 6.58
CA LEU A 12 -6.64 14.20 5.39
C LEU A 12 -6.79 12.72 5.73
N ARG A 13 -5.92 12.19 6.61
CA ARG A 13 -6.02 10.78 7.06
C ARG A 13 -7.38 10.48 7.70
N ARG A 14 -7.89 11.38 8.54
CA ARG A 14 -9.22 11.19 9.17
C ARG A 14 -10.36 11.26 8.17
N GLU A 15 -10.21 12.05 7.12
CA GLU A 15 -11.20 12.16 6.05
C GLU A 15 -11.17 10.92 5.17
N ASN A 16 -10.00 10.44 4.79
CA ASN A 16 -9.82 9.19 4.05
C ASN A 16 -10.41 8.00 4.80
N GLU A 17 -10.13 7.82 6.10
CA GLU A 17 -10.72 6.73 6.91
C GLU A 17 -12.26 6.76 6.87
N LYS A 18 -12.87 7.95 6.88
CA LYS A 18 -14.32 8.08 6.80
C LYS A 18 -14.86 7.72 5.41
N GLN A 19 -14.18 8.17 4.35
CA GLN A 19 -14.56 7.89 2.97
C GLN A 19 -14.47 6.39 2.69
N GLU A 20 -13.37 5.75 3.06
CA GLU A 20 -13.18 4.30 2.92
C GLU A 20 -14.20 3.51 3.74
N ALA A 21 -14.47 3.94 4.97
CA ALA A 21 -15.52 3.32 5.78
C ALA A 21 -16.91 3.43 5.14
N ALA A 22 -17.19 4.49 4.38
CA ALA A 22 -18.43 4.65 3.63
C ALA A 22 -18.46 3.74 2.38
N LEU A 23 -17.32 3.50 1.74
CA LEU A 23 -17.18 2.62 0.57
C LEU A 23 -17.22 1.13 0.91
N ALA A 24 -16.93 0.73 2.15
CA ALA A 24 -16.81 -0.67 2.56
C ALA A 24 -17.98 -1.58 2.11
N PRO A 25 -19.27 -1.14 2.15
CA PRO A 25 -20.38 -1.99 1.72
C PRO A 25 -20.40 -2.31 0.23
N VAL A 26 -19.82 -1.45 -0.60
CA VAL A 26 -19.82 -1.56 -2.06
C VAL A 26 -18.43 -1.84 -2.64
N TYR A 27 -17.40 -1.84 -1.81
CA TYR A 27 -15.99 -1.99 -2.24
C TYR A 27 -15.78 -3.23 -3.12
N HIS A 28 -16.39 -4.36 -2.74
CA HIS A 28 -16.25 -5.61 -3.50
C HIS A 28 -16.85 -5.53 -4.92
N GLU A 29 -17.88 -4.71 -5.11
CA GLU A 29 -18.54 -4.54 -6.42
C GLU A 29 -17.65 -3.78 -7.40
N TYR A 30 -16.87 -2.83 -6.90
CA TYR A 30 -16.02 -1.95 -7.73
C TYR A 30 -14.58 -2.45 -7.83
N TRP A 31 -14.01 -2.94 -6.73
CA TRP A 31 -12.57 -3.28 -6.64
C TRP A 31 -12.30 -4.70 -6.14
N GLY A 32 -13.31 -5.55 -6.06
CA GLY A 32 -13.16 -6.93 -5.57
C GLY A 32 -12.46 -7.89 -6.54
N GLU A 33 -12.38 -7.54 -7.82
CA GLU A 33 -11.67 -8.31 -8.83
C GLU A 33 -10.16 -8.17 -8.64
N ILE A 34 -9.44 -9.30 -8.76
CA ILE A 34 -7.98 -9.31 -8.72
C ILE A 34 -7.48 -9.31 -10.16
N GLU A 35 -6.78 -8.27 -10.54
CA GLU A 35 -6.16 -8.14 -11.85
C GLU A 35 -5.11 -9.25 -12.08
N ASP A 36 -4.95 -9.64 -13.34
CA ASP A 36 -4.04 -10.74 -13.70
C ASP A 36 -2.59 -10.47 -13.26
N THR A 37 -2.12 -9.23 -13.39
CA THR A 37 -0.76 -8.86 -12.98
C THR A 37 -0.59 -8.97 -11.47
N HIS A 38 -1.55 -8.46 -10.69
CA HIS A 38 -1.55 -8.63 -9.24
C HIS A 38 -1.56 -10.11 -8.84
N ARG A 39 -2.37 -10.93 -9.53
CA ARG A 39 -2.41 -12.37 -9.30
C ARG A 39 -1.06 -13.01 -9.49
N VAL A 40 -0.39 -12.71 -10.61
CA VAL A 40 0.94 -13.24 -10.92
C VAL A 40 1.95 -12.84 -9.83
N PHE A 41 1.95 -11.56 -9.43
CA PHE A 41 2.92 -11.08 -8.44
C PHE A 41 2.64 -11.59 -7.02
N VAL A 42 1.38 -11.75 -6.61
CA VAL A 42 1.04 -12.39 -5.31
C VAL A 42 1.47 -13.86 -5.31
N ASP A 43 1.25 -14.59 -6.40
CA ASP A 43 1.68 -15.98 -6.51
C ASP A 43 3.21 -16.08 -6.49
N LEU A 44 3.91 -15.20 -7.21
CA LEU A 44 5.37 -15.12 -7.22
C LEU A 44 5.91 -14.80 -5.82
N PHE A 45 5.38 -13.75 -5.17
CA PHE A 45 5.72 -13.40 -3.78
C PHE A 45 5.54 -14.60 -2.85
N CYS A 46 4.38 -15.24 -2.89
CA CYS A 46 4.15 -16.44 -2.09
C CYS A 46 5.17 -17.55 -2.36
N SER A 47 5.58 -17.74 -3.62
CA SER A 47 6.55 -18.78 -3.99
C SER A 47 7.96 -18.54 -3.41
N MET A 48 8.32 -17.28 -3.16
CA MET A 48 9.60 -16.89 -2.56
C MET A 48 9.67 -17.18 -1.06
N LEU A 49 8.51 -17.32 -0.40
CA LEU A 49 8.44 -17.55 1.04
C LEU A 49 8.65 -19.04 1.38
N PRO A 50 9.20 -19.36 2.57
CA PRO A 50 9.33 -20.74 3.01
C PRO A 50 7.96 -21.43 3.12
N PRO A 51 7.89 -22.76 3.02
CA PRO A 51 6.67 -23.51 3.29
C PRO A 51 6.13 -23.18 4.70
N GLY A 52 4.83 -22.85 4.79
CA GLY A 52 4.21 -22.43 6.05
C GLY A 52 4.63 -21.03 6.53
N GLY A 53 5.33 -20.26 5.71
CA GLY A 53 5.76 -18.90 6.02
C GLY A 53 4.61 -18.00 6.43
N ARG A 54 4.91 -17.00 7.26
CA ARG A 54 3.94 -16.05 7.81
C ARG A 54 4.00 -14.73 7.05
N VAL A 55 2.85 -14.26 6.59
CA VAL A 55 2.68 -13.03 5.81
C VAL A 55 1.97 -11.97 6.64
N LEU A 56 2.43 -10.73 6.53
CA LEU A 56 1.68 -9.53 6.90
C LEU A 56 1.07 -8.94 5.62
N ASP A 57 -0.25 -8.89 5.54
CA ASP A 57 -0.97 -8.12 4.52
C ASP A 57 -1.25 -6.73 5.11
N ALA A 58 -0.40 -5.77 4.77
CA ALA A 58 -0.40 -4.41 5.28
C ALA A 58 -1.29 -3.52 4.39
N ALA A 59 -2.33 -2.93 4.96
CA ALA A 59 -3.46 -2.31 4.29
C ALA A 59 -4.31 -3.34 3.52
N CYS A 60 -4.76 -4.38 4.22
CA CYS A 60 -5.43 -5.55 3.62
C CYS A 60 -6.85 -5.26 3.11
N GLY A 61 -7.42 -4.10 3.42
CA GLY A 61 -8.80 -3.77 3.09
C GLY A 61 -9.78 -4.84 3.56
N ILE A 62 -10.62 -5.29 2.65
CA ILE A 62 -11.60 -6.37 2.87
C ILE A 62 -11.01 -7.80 2.77
N GLY A 63 -9.69 -7.94 2.69
CA GLY A 63 -9.00 -9.23 2.55
C GLY A 63 -8.98 -9.78 1.12
N LYS A 64 -8.92 -8.90 0.12
CA LYS A 64 -8.93 -9.23 -1.32
C LYS A 64 -7.96 -10.36 -1.68
N TYR A 65 -6.77 -10.38 -1.10
CA TYR A 65 -5.69 -11.32 -1.40
C TYR A 65 -5.58 -12.51 -0.42
N PHE A 66 -6.34 -12.52 0.68
CA PHE A 66 -6.24 -13.57 1.71
C PHE A 66 -6.38 -14.98 1.15
N GLY A 67 -7.37 -15.17 0.25
CA GLY A 67 -7.61 -16.47 -0.37
C GLY A 67 -6.41 -17.00 -1.18
N MET A 68 -5.63 -16.12 -1.80
CA MET A 68 -4.44 -16.50 -2.56
C MET A 68 -3.32 -16.94 -1.62
N VAL A 69 -3.01 -16.14 -0.60
CA VAL A 69 -1.97 -16.46 0.39
C VAL A 69 -2.28 -17.78 1.11
N LEU A 70 -3.53 -17.99 1.53
CA LEU A 70 -3.94 -19.25 2.18
C LEU A 70 -3.81 -20.47 1.27
N ARG A 71 -4.24 -20.35 0.00
CA ARG A 71 -4.10 -21.45 -0.99
C ARG A 71 -2.64 -21.80 -1.29
N SER A 72 -1.71 -20.86 -1.15
CA SER A 72 -0.28 -21.09 -1.30
C SER A 72 0.34 -21.88 -0.12
N GLY A 73 -0.45 -22.18 0.93
CA GLY A 73 0.01 -22.88 2.13
C GLY A 73 0.76 -21.98 3.12
N ARG A 74 0.64 -20.65 3.00
CA ARG A 74 1.18 -19.67 3.94
C ARG A 74 0.09 -19.24 4.92
N SER A 75 0.49 -18.82 6.12
CA SER A 75 -0.39 -18.17 7.08
C SER A 75 -0.28 -16.65 6.95
N LEU A 76 -1.32 -15.93 7.35
CA LEU A 76 -1.27 -14.48 7.30
C LEU A 76 -2.01 -13.82 8.46
N ILE A 77 -1.68 -12.56 8.69
CA ILE A 77 -2.46 -11.59 9.45
C ILE A 77 -2.71 -10.39 8.52
N GLY A 78 -3.93 -9.85 8.54
CA GLY A 78 -4.27 -8.63 7.82
C GLY A 78 -4.30 -7.44 8.77
N VAL A 79 -3.78 -6.30 8.32
CA VAL A 79 -3.92 -5.03 9.05
C VAL A 79 -4.48 -3.97 8.12
N ASP A 80 -5.34 -3.12 8.68
CA ASP A 80 -5.89 -1.96 7.98
C ASP A 80 -6.26 -0.87 8.99
N HIS A 81 -6.25 0.40 8.58
CA HIS A 81 -6.68 1.48 9.44
C HIS A 81 -8.20 1.65 9.47
N THR A 82 -8.92 1.07 8.49
CA THR A 82 -10.37 1.17 8.33
C THR A 82 -11.09 0.00 8.99
N GLY A 83 -11.68 0.22 10.16
CA GLY A 83 -12.35 -0.84 10.93
C GLY A 83 -13.45 -1.57 10.16
N ARG A 84 -14.20 -0.89 9.29
CA ARG A 84 -15.26 -1.51 8.48
C ARG A 84 -14.72 -2.46 7.40
N TYR A 85 -13.55 -2.19 6.85
CA TYR A 85 -12.87 -3.13 5.96
C TYR A 85 -12.50 -4.41 6.70
N LEU A 86 -11.93 -4.27 7.91
CA LEU A 86 -11.59 -5.41 8.74
C LEU A 86 -12.82 -6.24 9.15
N ASP A 87 -13.97 -5.61 9.39
CA ASP A 87 -15.22 -6.32 9.68
C ASP A 87 -15.68 -7.15 8.47
N ALA A 88 -15.56 -6.60 7.26
CA ALA A 88 -15.85 -7.32 6.02
C ALA A 88 -14.85 -8.48 5.79
N ALA A 89 -13.55 -8.24 6.02
CA ALA A 89 -12.52 -9.27 5.92
C ALA A 89 -12.78 -10.43 6.88
N ARG A 90 -13.13 -10.15 8.14
CA ARG A 90 -13.51 -11.16 9.15
C ARG A 90 -14.77 -11.94 8.75
N GLY A 91 -15.73 -11.26 8.13
CA GLY A 91 -16.94 -11.91 7.63
C GLY A 91 -16.64 -12.95 6.55
N THR A 92 -15.70 -12.67 5.67
CA THR A 92 -15.33 -13.56 4.55
C THR A 92 -14.28 -14.60 4.96
N PHE A 93 -13.33 -14.22 5.80
CA PHE A 93 -12.20 -15.06 6.23
C PHE A 93 -12.08 -15.09 7.77
N PRO A 94 -13.05 -15.71 8.48
CA PRO A 94 -13.07 -15.70 9.95
C PRO A 94 -11.86 -16.40 10.60
N GLN A 95 -11.12 -17.20 9.83
CA GLN A 95 -9.91 -17.88 10.28
C GLN A 95 -8.65 -17.00 10.19
N VAL A 96 -8.72 -15.83 9.53
CA VAL A 96 -7.58 -14.92 9.38
C VAL A 96 -7.63 -13.87 10.48
N PRO A 97 -6.59 -13.78 11.34
CA PRO A 97 -6.49 -12.67 12.28
C PRO A 97 -6.40 -11.34 11.56
N THR A 98 -7.12 -10.34 12.06
CA THR A 98 -7.03 -8.96 11.55
C THR A 98 -6.90 -7.97 12.70
N GLU A 99 -6.05 -6.96 12.53
CA GLU A 99 -5.78 -5.93 13.53
C GLU A 99 -5.91 -4.54 12.92
N LYS A 100 -6.38 -3.58 13.72
CA LYS A 100 -6.50 -2.18 13.28
C LYS A 100 -5.19 -1.44 13.57
N HIS A 101 -4.42 -1.16 12.53
CA HIS A 101 -3.20 -0.35 12.58
C HIS A 101 -3.10 0.57 11.37
N ASP A 102 -2.48 1.73 11.55
CA ASP A 102 -1.97 2.56 10.46
C ASP A 102 -0.59 2.01 10.01
N LEU A 103 -0.22 2.18 8.75
CA LEU A 103 1.08 1.72 8.23
C LEU A 103 2.27 2.34 8.96
N GLN A 104 2.12 3.58 9.46
CA GLN A 104 3.14 4.27 10.25
C GLN A 104 3.30 3.71 11.67
N ASP A 105 2.31 2.94 12.18
CA ASP A 105 2.25 2.50 13.58
C ASP A 105 2.27 0.97 13.74
N LEU A 106 2.76 0.24 12.74
CA LEU A 106 2.86 -1.22 12.81
C LEU A 106 3.77 -1.67 13.98
N PRO A 107 3.27 -2.51 14.90
CA PRO A 107 4.00 -2.84 16.13
C PRO A 107 4.98 -4.02 15.99
N TYR A 108 5.00 -4.68 14.85
CA TYR A 108 5.64 -5.97 14.63
C TYR A 108 7.18 -5.90 14.58
N ARG A 109 7.83 -6.98 15.01
CA ARG A 109 9.30 -7.10 15.00
C ARG A 109 9.74 -8.52 14.68
N SER A 110 10.36 -8.73 13.51
CA SER A 110 10.91 -10.01 13.06
C SER A 110 9.92 -11.18 13.17
N GLU A 111 8.67 -10.93 12.77
CA GLU A 111 7.59 -11.90 12.89
C GLU A 111 7.20 -12.55 11.57
N PHE A 112 7.47 -11.88 10.45
CA PHE A 112 6.97 -12.28 9.14
C PHE A 112 8.10 -12.68 8.18
N ASP A 113 7.83 -13.70 7.39
CA ASP A 113 8.69 -14.11 6.29
C ASP A 113 8.43 -13.25 5.04
N GLY A 114 7.24 -12.64 4.97
CA GLY A 114 6.87 -11.70 3.93
C GLY A 114 5.92 -10.60 4.42
N VAL A 115 6.07 -9.42 3.86
CA VAL A 115 5.13 -8.29 3.96
C VAL A 115 4.61 -7.99 2.57
N MET A 116 3.31 -7.84 2.41
CA MET A 116 2.72 -7.30 1.19
C MET A 116 1.92 -6.03 1.51
N CYS A 117 2.02 -5.04 0.62
CA CYS A 117 1.26 -3.79 0.68
C CYS A 117 0.82 -3.45 -0.74
N VAL A 118 -0.44 -3.73 -1.04
CA VAL A 118 -0.98 -3.70 -2.40
C VAL A 118 -2.12 -2.70 -2.46
N ASP A 119 -2.07 -1.81 -3.47
CA ASP A 119 -3.07 -0.77 -3.71
C ASP A 119 -3.31 0.13 -2.48
N ALA A 120 -2.21 0.64 -1.87
CA ALA A 120 -2.31 1.43 -0.64
C ALA A 120 -1.22 2.51 -0.47
N MET A 121 -0.06 2.38 -1.12
CA MET A 121 1.05 3.31 -0.93
C MET A 121 0.78 4.70 -1.53
N GLU A 122 -0.17 4.82 -2.44
CA GLU A 122 -0.67 6.08 -3.01
C GLU A 122 -1.34 7.00 -1.96
N PHE A 123 -1.85 6.43 -0.87
CA PHE A 123 -2.40 7.20 0.25
C PHE A 123 -1.35 7.70 1.24
N VAL A 124 -0.09 7.29 1.08
CA VAL A 124 1.01 7.64 1.98
C VAL A 124 1.72 8.90 1.48
N PRO A 125 1.73 10.00 2.27
CA PRO A 125 2.48 11.20 1.90
C PRO A 125 3.98 10.92 1.76
N PRO A 126 4.72 11.68 0.94
CA PRO A 126 6.14 11.45 0.70
C PRO A 126 7.01 11.48 1.98
N GLU A 127 6.62 12.26 2.98
CA GLU A 127 7.32 12.33 4.26
C GLU A 127 7.25 11.03 5.06
N ASP A 128 6.18 10.26 4.89
CA ASP A 128 5.89 9.06 5.67
C ASP A 128 6.40 7.78 4.99
N TRP A 129 6.75 7.82 3.71
CA TRP A 129 7.28 6.65 3.00
C TRP A 129 8.48 6.00 3.68
N PRO A 130 9.52 6.76 4.12
CA PRO A 130 10.65 6.17 4.83
C PRO A 130 10.24 5.50 6.15
N GLU A 131 9.28 6.08 6.89
CA GLU A 131 8.78 5.49 8.13
C GLU A 131 8.01 4.20 7.88
N VAL A 132 7.13 4.17 6.89
CA VAL A 132 6.37 2.96 6.51
C VAL A 132 7.33 1.84 6.09
N LEU A 133 8.34 2.14 5.28
CA LEU A 133 9.34 1.14 4.88
C LEU A 133 10.19 0.65 6.08
N ASP A 134 10.52 1.52 7.05
CA ASP A 134 11.16 1.10 8.30
C ASP A 134 10.24 0.17 9.13
N ARG A 135 8.92 0.40 9.14
CA ARG A 135 7.96 -0.51 9.79
C ARG A 135 7.92 -1.88 9.09
N PHE A 136 7.94 -1.92 7.76
CA PHE A 136 8.02 -3.17 7.01
C PHE A 136 9.34 -3.90 7.28
N HIS A 137 10.47 -3.17 7.26
CA HIS A 137 11.77 -3.72 7.62
C HIS A 137 11.75 -4.39 8.99
N ARG A 138 11.24 -3.67 10.02
CA ARG A 138 11.17 -4.19 11.39
C ARG A 138 10.25 -5.39 11.53
N ALA A 139 9.16 -5.44 10.78
CA ALA A 139 8.20 -6.54 10.81
C ALA A 139 8.78 -7.82 10.21
N LEU A 140 9.67 -7.70 9.22
CA LEU A 140 10.29 -8.80 8.52
C LEU A 140 11.37 -9.50 9.37
N ARG A 141 11.46 -10.80 9.20
CA ARG A 141 12.64 -11.59 9.58
C ARG A 141 13.82 -11.25 8.67
N PRO A 142 15.06 -11.52 9.11
CA PRO A 142 16.21 -11.39 8.22
C PRO A 142 15.96 -12.12 6.89
N GLU A 143 16.32 -11.49 5.78
CA GLU A 143 16.11 -12.00 4.43
C GLU A 143 14.64 -12.18 4.01
N GLY A 144 13.68 -11.61 4.76
CA GLY A 144 12.26 -11.60 4.42
C GLY A 144 11.96 -10.81 3.15
N TRP A 145 10.80 -11.05 2.58
CA TRP A 145 10.38 -10.48 1.30
C TRP A 145 9.33 -9.39 1.47
N LEU A 146 9.47 -8.35 0.69
CA LEU A 146 8.48 -7.29 0.53
C LEU A 146 7.89 -7.35 -0.87
N TYR A 147 6.56 -7.36 -0.97
CA TYR A 147 5.84 -7.08 -2.20
C TYR A 147 5.02 -5.80 -1.99
N LEU A 148 5.22 -4.80 -2.84
CA LEU A 148 4.40 -3.60 -2.84
C LEU A 148 4.03 -3.18 -4.27
N THR A 149 2.91 -2.46 -4.40
CA THR A 149 2.54 -1.77 -5.62
C THR A 149 2.70 -0.27 -5.47
N VAL A 150 2.99 0.39 -6.57
CA VAL A 150 3.01 1.84 -6.72
C VAL A 150 2.05 2.20 -7.83
N GLU A 151 0.99 2.93 -7.51
CA GLU A 151 0.07 3.43 -8.53
C GLU A 151 0.78 4.45 -9.43
N LEU A 152 0.57 4.32 -10.73
CA LEU A 152 1.08 5.22 -11.76
C LEU A 152 -0.06 5.99 -12.40
N MET A 153 0.17 7.26 -12.66
CA MET A 153 -0.74 8.15 -13.36
C MET A 153 0.07 8.99 -14.36
N PRO A 154 -0.49 9.36 -15.54
CA PRO A 154 0.23 10.22 -16.46
C PRO A 154 0.71 11.50 -15.78
N GLU A 155 2.01 11.77 -15.87
CA GLU A 155 2.66 12.89 -15.16
C GLU A 155 1.98 14.25 -15.45
N ALA A 156 1.44 14.41 -16.66
CA ALA A 156 0.75 15.65 -17.05
C ALA A 156 -0.54 15.86 -16.24
N GLU A 157 -1.25 14.78 -15.91
CA GLU A 157 -2.48 14.80 -15.12
C GLU A 157 -2.17 15.07 -13.65
N VAL A 158 -1.19 14.36 -13.07
CA VAL A 158 -0.72 14.60 -11.70
C VAL A 158 -0.29 16.07 -11.53
N ARG A 159 0.50 16.60 -12.48
CA ARG A 159 0.90 18.02 -12.46
C ARG A 159 -0.26 18.99 -12.58
N ALA A 160 -1.30 18.64 -13.35
CA ALA A 160 -2.49 19.47 -13.46
C ALA A 160 -3.26 19.52 -12.14
N ALA A 161 -3.59 18.36 -11.56
CA ALA A 161 -4.26 18.26 -10.27
C ALA A 161 -3.46 18.92 -9.14
N ASN A 162 -2.13 18.76 -9.11
CA ASN A 162 -1.26 19.44 -8.15
C ASN A 162 -1.34 20.97 -8.27
N ARG A 163 -1.33 21.52 -9.50
CA ARG A 163 -1.47 22.97 -9.70
C ARG A 163 -2.82 23.51 -9.22
N GLU A 164 -3.90 22.76 -9.46
CA GLU A 164 -5.25 23.11 -8.98
C GLU A 164 -5.32 23.11 -7.46
N ALA A 165 -4.79 22.08 -6.81
CA ALA A 165 -4.72 21.99 -5.35
C ALA A 165 -3.91 23.14 -4.74
N ARG A 166 -2.76 23.51 -5.33
CA ARG A 166 -1.97 24.68 -4.92
C ARG A 166 -2.72 26.00 -5.12
N ALA A 167 -3.43 26.15 -6.22
CA ALA A 167 -4.23 27.34 -6.48
C ALA A 167 -5.40 27.47 -5.50
N ALA A 168 -5.93 26.35 -4.98
CA ALA A 168 -6.89 26.29 -3.89
C ALA A 168 -6.26 26.56 -2.49
N GLY A 169 -4.93 26.75 -2.42
CA GLY A 169 -4.22 27.04 -1.18
C GLY A 169 -3.86 25.81 -0.34
N LEU A 170 -3.98 24.61 -0.91
CA LEU A 170 -3.58 23.37 -0.23
C LEU A 170 -2.05 23.23 -0.24
N PRO A 171 -1.46 22.70 0.85
CA PRO A 171 -0.02 22.59 1.00
C PRO A 171 0.54 21.30 0.35
N VAL A 172 0.14 21.01 -0.88
CA VAL A 172 0.62 19.85 -1.64
C VAL A 172 2.04 20.05 -2.14
N VAL A 173 2.83 18.97 -2.19
CA VAL A 173 4.18 18.94 -2.78
C VAL A 173 4.17 18.23 -4.14
N GLU A 174 5.33 18.09 -4.76
CA GLU A 174 5.47 17.41 -6.06
C GLU A 174 5.02 15.94 -5.96
N GLY A 175 4.34 15.46 -6.99
CA GLY A 175 3.78 14.10 -7.05
C GLY A 175 2.47 13.92 -6.32
N GLU A 176 2.01 14.89 -5.54
CA GLU A 176 0.69 14.82 -4.88
C GLU A 176 -0.41 15.39 -5.76
N ALA A 177 -1.55 14.75 -5.72
CA ALA A 177 -2.78 15.16 -6.41
C ALA A 177 -3.98 15.10 -5.45
N ILE A 178 -4.92 16.02 -5.65
CA ILE A 178 -6.26 15.92 -5.07
C ILE A 178 -7.22 15.73 -6.24
N TRP A 179 -7.84 14.58 -6.26
CA TRP A 179 -8.86 14.23 -7.24
C TRP A 179 -10.25 14.54 -6.71
N HIS A 180 -11.22 14.70 -7.59
CA HIS A 180 -12.60 15.05 -7.24
C HIS A 180 -13.57 14.12 -8.01
N ASP A 181 -13.83 12.93 -7.45
CA ASP A 181 -14.80 11.99 -8.04
C ASP A 181 -15.37 11.01 -6.98
N PRO A 182 -16.56 11.19 -6.48
CA PRO A 182 -17.35 12.44 -6.39
C PRO A 182 -16.81 13.37 -5.29
N GLU A 183 -16.14 12.83 -4.27
CA GLU A 183 -15.56 13.58 -3.15
C GLU A 183 -14.06 13.75 -3.34
N PRO A 184 -13.46 14.80 -2.74
CA PRO A 184 -12.01 14.99 -2.82
C PRO A 184 -11.27 13.83 -2.16
N TYR A 185 -10.29 13.24 -2.88
CA TYR A 185 -9.38 12.24 -2.31
C TYR A 185 -7.93 12.55 -2.72
N TYR A 186 -7.02 12.10 -1.86
CA TYR A 186 -5.59 12.37 -1.99
C TYR A 186 -4.87 11.15 -2.53
N HIS A 187 -4.00 11.36 -3.51
CA HIS A 187 -2.98 10.38 -3.89
C HIS A 187 -1.62 11.04 -4.04
N HIS A 188 -0.58 10.25 -3.81
CA HIS A 188 0.81 10.59 -4.06
C HIS A 188 1.40 9.61 -5.07
N TYR A 189 1.91 10.15 -6.15
CA TYR A 189 2.53 9.43 -7.26
C TYR A 189 4.03 9.71 -7.29
N PRO A 190 4.86 8.95 -6.55
CA PRO A 190 6.31 9.14 -6.55
C PRO A 190 6.90 8.67 -7.88
N SER A 191 8.00 9.28 -8.32
CA SER A 191 8.79 8.68 -9.38
C SER A 191 9.39 7.34 -8.95
N MET A 192 9.50 6.38 -9.88
CA MET A 192 10.11 5.08 -9.56
C MET A 192 11.59 5.20 -9.15
N GLU A 193 12.30 6.23 -9.63
CA GLU A 193 13.63 6.56 -9.12
C GLU A 193 13.61 6.83 -7.60
N ARG A 194 12.62 7.61 -7.15
CA ARG A 194 12.46 7.94 -5.72
C ARG A 194 12.07 6.72 -4.90
N VAL A 195 11.16 5.87 -5.41
CA VAL A 195 10.76 4.62 -4.76
C VAL A 195 11.96 3.69 -4.59
N ARG A 196 12.77 3.51 -5.64
CA ARG A 196 13.99 2.70 -5.57
C ARG A 196 15.00 3.23 -4.55
N ALA A 197 15.15 4.56 -4.47
CA ALA A 197 16.01 5.19 -3.46
C ALA A 197 15.49 4.91 -2.04
N TRP A 198 14.21 5.11 -1.77
CA TRP A 198 13.62 4.82 -0.46
C TRP A 198 13.73 3.35 -0.06
N LEU A 199 13.52 2.42 -1.00
CA LEU A 199 13.68 0.99 -0.73
C LEU A 199 15.13 0.67 -0.37
N THR A 200 16.10 1.18 -1.14
CA THR A 200 17.53 0.99 -0.88
C THR A 200 17.94 1.56 0.47
N ASP A 201 17.53 2.80 0.77
CA ASP A 201 17.80 3.46 2.06
C ASP A 201 17.13 2.70 3.23
N GLY A 202 15.97 2.08 3.00
CA GLY A 202 15.26 1.22 3.94
C GLY A 202 15.88 -0.17 4.12
N GLY A 203 16.99 -0.48 3.43
CA GLY A 203 17.69 -1.77 3.53
C GLY A 203 17.11 -2.87 2.64
N PHE A 204 16.26 -2.53 1.68
CA PHE A 204 15.71 -3.48 0.71
C PHE A 204 16.53 -3.52 -0.57
N ARG A 205 16.73 -4.73 -1.10
CA ARG A 205 17.26 -4.95 -2.44
C ARG A 205 16.11 -5.38 -3.34
N ILE A 206 15.88 -4.64 -4.42
CA ILE A 206 14.87 -4.97 -5.42
C ILE A 206 15.38 -6.20 -6.19
N GLU A 207 14.56 -7.25 -6.23
CA GLU A 207 14.87 -8.51 -6.93
C GLU A 207 14.11 -8.61 -8.25
N ASP A 208 12.90 -8.07 -8.30
CA ASP A 208 12.08 -8.01 -9.51
C ASP A 208 11.16 -6.81 -9.49
N GLU A 209 10.89 -6.23 -10.64
CA GLU A 209 9.93 -5.13 -10.79
C GLU A 209 9.30 -5.17 -12.18
N PHE A 210 8.04 -4.78 -12.26
CA PHE A 210 7.29 -4.79 -13.50
C PHE A 210 6.24 -3.68 -13.52
N GLU A 211 6.21 -2.88 -14.59
CA GLU A 211 5.11 -1.97 -14.85
C GLU A 211 3.98 -2.74 -15.50
N GLY A 212 2.85 -2.79 -14.83
CA GLY A 212 1.64 -3.45 -15.32
C GLY A 212 1.02 -2.74 -16.52
N PRO A 213 0.02 -3.35 -17.16
CA PRO A 213 -0.71 -2.70 -18.25
C PRO A 213 -1.42 -1.43 -17.75
N TRP A 214 -1.48 -0.43 -18.60
CA TRP A 214 -2.30 0.76 -18.36
C TRP A 214 -3.78 0.42 -18.52
N HIS A 215 -4.60 0.86 -17.57
CA HIS A 215 -6.05 0.71 -17.61
C HIS A 215 -6.70 1.75 -18.52
N ASP A 216 -7.91 1.47 -18.98
CA ASP A 216 -8.65 2.38 -19.88
C ASP A 216 -8.95 3.76 -19.24
N ASP A 217 -9.03 3.80 -17.91
CA ASP A 217 -9.20 5.01 -17.09
C ASP A 217 -7.88 5.73 -16.75
N GLY A 218 -6.77 5.28 -17.34
CA GLY A 218 -5.52 6.05 -17.40
C GLY A 218 -4.57 5.84 -16.22
N TYR A 219 -4.69 4.74 -15.46
CA TYR A 219 -3.72 4.38 -14.42
C TYR A 219 -3.06 3.03 -14.68
N ALA A 220 -1.98 2.75 -13.97
CA ALA A 220 -1.30 1.47 -13.96
C ALA A 220 -0.67 1.23 -12.58
N TYR A 221 -0.23 0.00 -12.33
CA TYR A 221 0.56 -0.31 -11.16
C TYR A 221 1.97 -0.76 -11.52
N HIS A 222 2.94 -0.22 -10.81
CA HIS A 222 4.30 -0.74 -10.82
C HIS A 222 4.44 -1.70 -9.64
N HIS A 223 4.70 -2.98 -9.95
CA HIS A 223 4.88 -4.05 -8.97
C HIS A 223 6.35 -4.14 -8.59
N VAL A 224 6.64 -4.23 -7.30
CA VAL A 224 8.01 -4.36 -6.78
C VAL A 224 8.10 -5.55 -5.84
N LEU A 225 8.98 -6.47 -6.14
CA LEU A 225 9.44 -7.53 -5.24
C LEU A 225 10.83 -7.18 -4.74
N ALA A 226 10.96 -7.05 -3.44
CA ALA A 226 12.22 -6.71 -2.80
C ALA A 226 12.53 -7.67 -1.65
N ARG A 227 13.79 -7.83 -1.34
CA ARG A 227 14.27 -8.66 -0.24
C ARG A 227 15.00 -7.81 0.77
N LEU A 228 14.74 -8.04 2.04
CA LEU A 228 15.50 -7.39 3.11
C LEU A 228 16.96 -7.84 3.02
N GLY A 229 17.87 -6.88 2.86
CA GLY A 229 19.32 -7.18 2.82
C GLY A 229 19.76 -7.87 4.10
N GLY A 230 20.61 -8.88 3.95
CA GLY A 230 21.32 -9.45 5.10
C GLY A 230 22.22 -8.39 5.74
N PRO A 231 22.69 -8.60 6.99
CA PRO A 231 23.68 -7.70 7.57
C PRO A 231 24.86 -7.60 6.60
N SER A 232 25.25 -6.35 6.31
CA SER A 232 26.45 -6.11 5.51
C SER A 232 27.65 -6.73 6.23
N ASP A 233 28.33 -7.69 5.59
CA ASP A 233 29.56 -8.28 6.10
C ASP A 233 30.66 -7.21 6.25
#